data_4edf47e5c4ed57eedacce09389250bb1
#
_entry.id   4edf47e5c4ed57eedacce09389250bb1
#
_cell.length_a   1.000
_cell.length_b   1.000
_cell.length_c   1.000
_cell.angle_alpha   90.00
_cell.angle_beta   90.00
_cell.angle_gamma   90.00
#
_symmetry.space_group_name_H-M   'P 1'
#
loop_
_entity.id
_entity.type
_entity.pdbx_description
1 polymer ?
#
loop_
_entity_poly.entity_id
_entity_poly.type
_entity_poly.pdbx_seq_one_letter_code
_entity_poly.pdbx_strand_id
1 'polypeptide(L)'
;MNCTNAEGLEKFSWSEISCAVISVVRSSSFASMSIASCIQSRMGRPVARFIAVAMGITGTDVSKEAADVVLADDNFATIVQSVREGRRIYDNLIKSIQFMISTNLGEIVLLLVAVLCNFDMPLLPIQLLFINLVGDSLPSLALSVDQADADIMRRKPINPNQGIFTRSFTTRVSMQALILGVATIVAYLIGLKTSVDTARTMTFAVMIFSQFTMIFSVRSGRKFFTHNFFSNKWLWMTIALVIGLTLMVMLVPSMQSLFHLTALAANEWWLAIGLSLGVLLLSELLKPLSK
;
A
#
# COMPACT_ATOMS: atom_id res chain seq x y z
N MET A 1 5.72 14.67 40.97
CA MET A 1 6.49 14.94 39.75
C MET A 1 5.67 15.86 38.88
N ASN A 2 6.18 17.06 38.63
CA ASN A 2 5.45 18.15 37.99
C ASN A 2 5.21 17.88 36.50
N CYS A 3 3.97 18.13 36.07
CA CYS A 3 3.51 18.01 34.68
C CYS A 3 4.00 19.17 33.76
N THR A 4 5.14 19.78 34.04
CA THR A 4 5.58 21.04 33.38
C THR A 4 6.58 20.84 32.23
N ASN A 5 6.88 19.60 31.77
CA ASN A 5 7.79 19.39 30.65
C ASN A 5 7.08 18.83 29.40
N ALA A 6 5.85 19.25 29.14
CA ALA A 6 5.08 18.83 27.96
C ALA A 6 4.93 19.96 26.94
N GLU A 7 5.96 20.75 26.68
CA GLU A 7 5.91 21.85 25.67
C GLU A 7 5.72 21.37 24.20
N GLY A 8 5.69 20.07 23.97
CA GLY A 8 5.36 19.50 22.67
C GLY A 8 3.91 19.04 22.49
N LEU A 9 3.09 19.07 23.54
CA LEU A 9 1.72 18.54 23.56
C LEU A 9 0.63 19.61 23.41
N GLU A 10 0.97 20.88 23.39
CA GLU A 10 -0.01 22.01 23.37
C GLU A 10 -0.82 22.15 22.06
N LYS A 11 -0.58 21.33 21.05
CA LYS A 11 -1.37 21.38 19.78
C LYS A 11 -2.37 20.25 19.60
N PHE A 12 -2.53 19.39 20.59
CA PHE A 12 -3.55 18.35 20.55
C PHE A 12 -4.77 18.80 21.37
N SER A 13 -5.88 19.05 20.69
CA SER A 13 -7.17 19.27 21.34
C SER A 13 -7.53 18.01 22.13
N TRP A 14 -7.66 18.13 23.43
CA TRP A 14 -8.10 17.07 24.35
C TRP A 14 -9.46 16.44 23.97
N SER A 15 -10.22 17.08 23.10
CA SER A 15 -11.47 16.57 22.54
C SER A 15 -11.26 15.42 21.54
N GLU A 16 -10.05 15.26 20.97
CA GLU A 16 -9.74 14.16 20.04
C GLU A 16 -9.21 12.90 20.74
N ILE A 17 -8.78 13.02 22.00
CA ILE A 17 -8.34 11.91 22.85
C ILE A 17 -9.54 11.26 23.57
N SER A 18 -10.74 11.81 23.44
CA SER A 18 -11.95 11.37 24.16
C SER A 18 -12.44 9.95 23.83
N CYS A 19 -11.79 9.22 22.93
CA CYS A 19 -12.09 7.81 22.67
C CYS A 19 -11.09 6.83 23.30
N ALA A 20 -10.03 7.31 23.95
CA ALA A 20 -9.07 6.46 24.64
C ALA A 20 -8.85 7.03 26.05
N VAL A 21 -9.70 6.67 27.00
CA VAL A 21 -9.37 6.91 28.42
C VAL A 21 -8.27 5.93 28.80
N ILE A 22 -7.06 6.43 28.88
CA ILE A 22 -5.91 5.67 29.38
C ILE A 22 -6.06 5.63 30.89
N SER A 23 -6.56 4.53 31.46
CA SER A 23 -6.48 4.30 32.89
C SER A 23 -5.11 3.72 33.23
N VAL A 24 -4.24 4.54 33.81
CA VAL A 24 -2.97 4.08 34.38
C VAL A 24 -3.26 3.41 35.70
N VAL A 25 -3.18 2.09 35.73
CA VAL A 25 -3.27 1.35 36.99
C VAL A 25 -1.90 1.42 37.68
N ARG A 26 -1.72 2.45 38.49
CA ARG A 26 -0.62 2.51 39.44
C ARG A 26 -1.08 1.81 40.71
N SER A 27 -0.49 0.65 40.98
CA SER A 27 -0.48 -0.07 42.28
C SER A 27 -1.66 0.24 43.19
N SER A 28 -2.62 -0.58 43.15
CA SER A 28 -3.31 -1.23 44.24
C SER A 28 -4.65 -1.78 43.80
N SER A 29 -4.66 -3.09 43.71
CA SER A 29 -5.76 -4.03 43.94
C SER A 29 -7.20 -3.57 43.76
N PHE A 30 -7.93 -4.31 42.96
CA PHE A 30 -9.40 -4.45 43.01
C PHE A 30 -10.32 -3.26 42.71
N ALA A 31 -9.94 -2.04 42.99
CA ALA A 31 -10.81 -0.87 42.77
C ALA A 31 -11.00 -0.50 41.28
N SER A 32 -10.01 -0.74 40.43
CA SER A 32 -10.05 -0.34 39.01
C SER A 32 -10.90 -1.26 38.14
N MET A 33 -10.97 -2.55 38.46
CA MET A 33 -11.84 -3.49 37.75
C MET A 33 -13.34 -3.22 38.02
N SER A 34 -13.68 -2.77 39.24
CA SER A 34 -15.06 -2.36 39.58
C SER A 34 -15.49 -1.07 38.93
N ILE A 35 -14.58 -0.12 38.70
CA ILE A 35 -14.90 1.15 38.04
C ILE A 35 -15.14 0.95 36.54
N ALA A 36 -14.32 0.16 35.88
CA ALA A 36 -14.49 -0.16 34.45
C ALA A 36 -15.81 -0.93 34.20
N SER A 37 -16.12 -1.93 35.01
CA SER A 37 -17.38 -2.67 34.90
C SER A 37 -18.61 -1.84 35.31
N CYS A 38 -18.47 -0.90 36.26
CA CYS A 38 -19.56 -0.01 36.68
C CYS A 38 -19.87 1.09 35.65
N ILE A 39 -18.86 1.57 34.92
CA ILE A 39 -19.06 2.50 33.80
C ILE A 39 -19.69 1.77 32.60
N GLN A 40 -19.34 0.51 32.40
CA GLN A 40 -19.86 -0.32 31.32
C GLN A 40 -21.36 -0.61 31.48
N SER A 41 -21.87 -0.78 32.71
CA SER A 41 -23.28 -1.10 32.98
C SER A 41 -24.23 0.11 32.97
N ARG A 42 -23.72 1.34 33.10
CA ARG A 42 -24.56 2.55 33.18
C ARG A 42 -24.82 3.29 31.86
N MET A 43 -24.08 3.00 30.78
CA MET A 43 -24.12 3.88 29.60
C MET A 43 -24.81 3.32 28.38
N GLY A 44 -25.46 2.19 28.34
CA GLY A 44 -26.31 1.76 27.21
C GLY A 44 -25.88 2.21 25.80
N ARG A 45 -24.62 2.65 25.59
CA ARG A 45 -24.03 3.14 24.34
C ARG A 45 -22.98 2.17 23.82
N PRO A 46 -22.73 2.11 22.49
CA PRO A 46 -21.75 1.21 21.92
C PRO A 46 -20.41 1.40 22.62
N VAL A 47 -19.89 0.30 23.15
CA VAL A 47 -18.71 0.19 24.02
C VAL A 47 -17.52 0.92 23.39
N ALA A 48 -17.13 2.05 23.96
CA ALA A 48 -15.78 2.56 23.74
C ALA A 48 -14.81 1.47 24.21
N ARG A 49 -14.01 0.90 23.32
CA ARG A 49 -12.96 -0.05 23.71
C ARG A 49 -11.93 0.73 24.52
N PHE A 50 -11.90 0.51 25.83
CA PHE A 50 -10.84 0.99 26.68
C PHE A 50 -9.61 0.10 26.45
N ILE A 51 -8.47 0.70 26.22
CA ILE A 51 -7.17 0.01 26.20
C ILE A 51 -6.53 0.24 27.54
N ALA A 52 -6.30 -0.84 28.31
CA ALA A 52 -5.56 -0.80 29.54
C ALA A 52 -4.06 -0.78 29.25
N VAL A 53 -3.33 0.18 29.84
CA VAL A 53 -1.89 0.31 29.67
C VAL A 53 -1.21 0.17 31.03
N ALA A 54 -0.25 -0.74 31.16
CA ALA A 54 0.56 -0.90 32.36
C ALA A 54 2.01 -0.45 32.12
N MET A 55 2.63 0.01 33.20
CA MET A 55 4.07 0.29 33.25
C MET A 55 4.86 -1.02 33.34
N GLY A 56 5.91 -1.16 32.52
CA GLY A 56 6.71 -2.39 32.45
C GLY A 56 7.74 -2.52 33.57
N ILE A 57 8.32 -1.39 33.99
CA ILE A 57 9.34 -1.37 35.04
C ILE A 57 8.68 -1.22 36.42
N THR A 58 7.81 -0.22 36.59
CA THR A 58 7.20 0.13 37.89
C THR A 58 5.84 -0.53 38.12
N GLY A 59 5.24 -1.16 37.10
CA GLY A 59 3.97 -1.85 37.20
C GLY A 59 4.11 -3.20 37.91
N THR A 60 3.06 -3.60 38.66
CA THR A 60 2.98 -4.93 39.28
C THR A 60 2.69 -6.00 38.23
N ASP A 61 3.06 -7.25 38.48
CA ASP A 61 2.82 -8.35 37.54
C ASP A 61 1.32 -8.52 37.24
N VAL A 62 0.47 -8.36 38.28
CA VAL A 62 -0.98 -8.38 38.10
C VAL A 62 -1.49 -7.27 37.13
N SER A 63 -0.91 -6.06 37.24
CA SER A 63 -1.30 -4.97 36.32
C SER A 63 -0.80 -5.21 34.89
N LYS A 64 0.37 -5.86 34.73
CA LYS A 64 0.90 -6.24 33.41
C LYS A 64 0.06 -7.33 32.74
N GLU A 65 -0.38 -8.33 33.51
CA GLU A 65 -1.26 -9.39 33.01
C GLU A 65 -2.65 -8.91 32.63
N ALA A 66 -3.17 -7.88 33.34
CA ALA A 66 -4.48 -7.31 33.07
C ALA A 66 -4.48 -6.25 31.96
N ALA A 67 -3.33 -5.82 31.47
CA ALA A 67 -3.19 -4.75 30.50
C ALA A 67 -3.17 -5.27 29.07
N ASP A 68 -3.80 -4.52 28.13
CA ASP A 68 -3.71 -4.78 26.70
C ASP A 68 -2.34 -4.39 26.11
N VAL A 69 -1.66 -3.41 26.74
CA VAL A 69 -0.35 -2.88 26.34
C VAL A 69 0.53 -2.68 27.56
N VAL A 70 1.79 -3.12 27.49
CA VAL A 70 2.80 -2.91 28.53
C VAL A 70 3.90 -1.99 27.99
N LEU A 71 4.17 -0.88 28.68
CA LEU A 71 5.23 0.07 28.32
C LEU A 71 6.56 -0.39 28.93
N ALA A 72 7.43 -0.95 28.12
CA ALA A 72 8.71 -1.48 28.57
C ALA A 72 9.67 -0.43 29.15
N ASP A 73 9.51 0.83 28.72
CA ASP A 73 10.33 1.98 29.12
C ASP A 73 9.64 2.93 30.10
N ASP A 74 8.46 2.59 30.58
CA ASP A 74 7.59 3.41 31.46
C ASP A 74 7.36 4.84 30.92
N ASN A 75 7.48 5.04 29.58
CA ASN A 75 7.37 6.34 28.97
C ASN A 75 6.08 6.47 28.13
N PHE A 76 5.19 7.38 28.53
CA PHE A 76 3.95 7.65 27.80
C PHE A 76 4.16 8.21 26.36
N ALA A 77 5.28 8.87 26.08
CA ALA A 77 5.59 9.35 24.74
C ALA A 77 5.70 8.18 23.73
N THR A 78 6.09 7.00 24.19
CA THR A 78 6.16 5.78 23.39
C THR A 78 4.79 5.35 22.86
N ILE A 79 3.70 5.63 23.59
CA ILE A 79 2.33 5.37 23.10
C ILE A 79 2.05 6.19 21.84
N VAL A 80 2.39 7.48 21.86
CA VAL A 80 2.17 8.37 20.71
C VAL A 80 2.97 7.89 19.50
N GLN A 81 4.22 7.46 19.72
CA GLN A 81 5.06 6.91 18.68
C GLN A 81 4.48 5.59 18.14
N SER A 82 4.02 4.71 19.00
CA SER A 82 3.38 3.44 18.61
C SER A 82 2.12 3.67 17.78
N VAL A 83 1.28 4.63 18.16
CA VAL A 83 0.10 5.00 17.36
C VAL A 83 0.51 5.55 15.99
N ARG A 84 1.56 6.37 15.92
CA ARG A 84 2.09 6.89 14.65
C ARG A 84 2.58 5.76 13.76
N GLU A 85 3.35 4.82 14.31
CA GLU A 85 3.86 3.67 13.58
C GLU A 85 2.72 2.73 13.14
N GLY A 86 1.76 2.45 14.00
CA GLY A 86 0.59 1.65 13.63
C GLY A 86 -0.21 2.26 12.47
N ARG A 87 -0.42 3.57 12.47
CA ARG A 87 -1.06 4.28 11.36
C ARG A 87 -0.23 4.21 10.08
N ARG A 88 1.10 4.34 10.17
CA ARG A 88 2.02 4.21 9.05
C ARG A 88 1.94 2.82 8.42
N ILE A 89 2.01 1.79 9.26
CA ILE A 89 1.94 0.38 8.80
C ILE A 89 0.61 0.13 8.10
N TYR A 90 -0.50 0.59 8.68
CA TYR A 90 -1.83 0.44 8.08
C TYR A 90 -1.93 1.15 6.72
N ASP A 91 -1.51 2.41 6.62
CA ASP A 91 -1.53 3.16 5.36
C ASP A 91 -0.68 2.47 4.28
N ASN A 92 0.51 1.98 4.64
CA ASN A 92 1.40 1.29 3.72
C ASN A 92 0.82 -0.06 3.27
N LEU A 93 0.19 -0.79 4.19
CA LEU A 93 -0.51 -2.04 3.88
C LEU A 93 -1.63 -1.80 2.85
N ILE A 94 -2.45 -0.77 3.05
CA ILE A 94 -3.52 -0.40 2.11
C ILE A 94 -2.94 -0.02 0.74
N LYS A 95 -1.83 0.72 0.67
CA LYS A 95 -1.15 1.05 -0.57
C LYS A 95 -0.64 -0.21 -1.30
N SER A 96 -0.01 -1.13 -0.58
CA SER A 96 0.48 -2.40 -1.13
C SER A 96 -0.67 -3.27 -1.66
N ILE A 97 -1.74 -3.41 -0.89
CA ILE A 97 -2.94 -4.16 -1.30
C ILE A 97 -3.59 -3.51 -2.54
N GLN A 98 -3.72 -2.18 -2.56
CA GLN A 98 -4.26 -1.47 -3.72
C GLN A 98 -3.42 -1.72 -4.97
N PHE A 99 -2.10 -1.64 -4.87
CA PHE A 99 -1.18 -1.90 -5.96
C PHE A 99 -1.35 -3.32 -6.49
N MET A 100 -1.22 -4.34 -5.64
CA MET A 100 -1.31 -5.75 -6.04
C MET A 100 -2.67 -6.12 -6.64
N ILE A 101 -3.78 -5.67 -6.06
CA ILE A 101 -5.10 -5.99 -6.61
C ILE A 101 -5.32 -5.28 -7.94
N SER A 102 -4.85 -4.04 -8.10
CA SER A 102 -5.02 -3.30 -9.35
C SER A 102 -4.22 -3.91 -10.50
N THR A 103 -2.99 -4.37 -10.26
CA THR A 103 -2.14 -5.00 -11.27
C THR A 103 -2.72 -6.36 -11.68
N ASN A 104 -3.02 -7.22 -10.72
CA ASN A 104 -3.59 -8.54 -10.99
C ASN A 104 -4.96 -8.47 -11.68
N LEU A 105 -5.81 -7.52 -11.29
CA LEU A 105 -7.10 -7.31 -11.97
C LEU A 105 -6.89 -6.79 -13.40
N GLY A 106 -5.86 -5.97 -13.65
CA GLY A 106 -5.45 -5.56 -14.99
C GLY A 106 -5.01 -6.72 -15.86
N GLU A 107 -4.25 -7.69 -15.31
CA GLU A 107 -3.89 -8.93 -15.99
C GLU A 107 -5.13 -9.78 -16.35
N ILE A 108 -6.07 -9.89 -15.41
CA ILE A 108 -7.33 -10.60 -15.66
C ILE A 108 -8.12 -9.94 -16.80
N VAL A 109 -8.19 -8.61 -16.82
CA VAL A 109 -8.86 -7.87 -17.90
C VAL A 109 -8.21 -8.16 -19.25
N LEU A 110 -6.87 -8.14 -19.33
CA LEU A 110 -6.13 -8.46 -20.55
C LEU A 110 -6.44 -9.88 -21.03
N LEU A 111 -6.32 -10.87 -20.14
CA LEU A 111 -6.53 -12.28 -20.49
C LEU A 111 -8.00 -12.56 -20.86
N LEU A 112 -8.94 -11.93 -20.14
CA LEU A 112 -10.37 -12.07 -20.44
C LEU A 112 -10.70 -11.53 -21.82
N VAL A 113 -10.18 -10.36 -22.19
CA VAL A 113 -10.39 -9.78 -23.54
C VAL A 113 -9.74 -10.64 -24.59
N ALA A 114 -8.54 -11.18 -24.36
CA ALA A 114 -7.88 -12.08 -25.30
C ALA A 114 -8.73 -13.33 -25.58
N VAL A 115 -9.29 -13.95 -24.54
CA VAL A 115 -10.17 -15.12 -24.69
C VAL A 115 -11.47 -14.76 -25.42
N LEU A 116 -12.13 -13.66 -25.04
CA LEU A 116 -13.39 -13.24 -25.66
C LEU A 116 -13.23 -12.86 -27.14
N CYS A 117 -12.08 -12.26 -27.50
CA CYS A 117 -11.76 -11.88 -28.88
C CYS A 117 -11.09 -13.00 -29.69
N ASN A 118 -10.90 -14.19 -29.08
CA ASN A 118 -10.20 -15.32 -29.68
C ASN A 118 -8.78 -14.95 -30.19
N PHE A 119 -8.06 -14.12 -29.43
CA PHE A 119 -6.66 -13.80 -29.68
C PHE A 119 -5.76 -14.91 -29.16
N ASP A 120 -4.55 -15.05 -29.75
CA ASP A 120 -3.49 -15.86 -29.15
C ASP A 120 -3.16 -15.31 -27.76
N MET A 121 -2.69 -16.19 -26.86
CA MET A 121 -2.33 -15.79 -25.50
C MET A 121 -1.36 -14.60 -25.48
N PRO A 122 -1.77 -13.45 -24.92
CA PRO A 122 -0.93 -12.25 -24.91
C PRO A 122 0.25 -12.32 -23.95
N LEU A 123 0.15 -13.17 -22.93
CA LEU A 123 1.21 -13.45 -21.96
C LEU A 123 1.27 -14.95 -21.69
N LEU A 124 2.46 -15.50 -21.73
CA LEU A 124 2.71 -16.91 -21.40
C LEU A 124 2.81 -17.11 -19.88
N PRO A 125 2.54 -18.33 -19.36
CA PRO A 125 2.59 -18.59 -17.91
C PRO A 125 3.93 -18.20 -17.26
N ILE A 126 5.06 -18.40 -17.94
CA ILE A 126 6.39 -18.02 -17.43
C ILE A 126 6.53 -16.50 -17.31
N GLN A 127 5.95 -15.73 -18.24
CA GLN A 127 5.94 -14.28 -18.22
C GLN A 127 5.05 -13.74 -17.09
N LEU A 128 3.86 -14.33 -16.90
CA LEU A 128 2.96 -14.01 -15.78
C LEU A 128 3.62 -14.32 -14.44
N LEU A 129 4.30 -15.45 -14.33
CA LEU A 129 5.05 -15.79 -13.11
C LEU A 129 6.12 -14.75 -12.80
N PHE A 130 6.87 -14.29 -13.81
CA PHE A 130 7.88 -13.25 -13.63
C PHE A 130 7.26 -11.92 -13.21
N ILE A 131 6.17 -11.50 -13.86
CA ILE A 131 5.44 -10.26 -13.53
C ILE A 131 4.99 -10.29 -12.08
N ASN A 132 4.32 -11.35 -11.64
CA ASN A 132 3.78 -11.46 -10.28
C ASN A 132 4.88 -11.62 -9.22
N LEU A 133 5.95 -12.40 -9.51
CA LEU A 133 7.02 -12.63 -8.56
C LEU A 133 7.98 -11.43 -8.45
N VAL A 134 8.40 -10.88 -9.58
CA VAL A 134 9.42 -9.83 -9.64
C VAL A 134 8.76 -8.44 -9.73
N GLY A 135 7.81 -8.29 -10.65
CA GLY A 135 7.16 -7.02 -10.92
C GLY A 135 6.23 -6.53 -9.80
N ASP A 136 5.48 -7.43 -9.17
CA ASP A 136 4.50 -7.06 -8.12
C ASP A 136 5.05 -7.21 -6.71
N SER A 137 5.69 -8.36 -6.40
CA SER A 137 6.05 -8.67 -5.00
C SER A 137 7.15 -7.77 -4.46
N LEU A 138 8.21 -7.53 -5.23
CA LEU A 138 9.33 -6.71 -4.78
C LEU A 138 8.92 -5.24 -4.54
N PRO A 139 8.21 -4.55 -5.46
CA PRO A 139 7.74 -3.21 -5.20
C PRO A 139 6.70 -3.10 -4.09
N SER A 140 5.85 -4.11 -3.93
CA SER A 140 4.88 -4.17 -2.82
C SER A 140 5.58 -4.22 -1.47
N LEU A 141 6.65 -5.01 -1.33
CA LEU A 141 7.49 -5.02 -0.13
C LEU A 141 8.13 -3.65 0.14
N ALA A 142 8.62 -2.97 -0.90
CA ALA A 142 9.20 -1.63 -0.75
C ALA A 142 8.15 -0.57 -0.33
N LEU A 143 6.89 -0.71 -0.76
CA LEU A 143 5.78 0.14 -0.31
C LEU A 143 5.44 -0.11 1.17
N SER A 144 5.58 -1.33 1.67
CA SER A 144 5.25 -1.66 3.07
C SER A 144 6.15 -0.95 4.09
N VAL A 145 7.37 -0.56 3.68
CA VAL A 145 8.33 0.17 4.52
C VAL A 145 8.37 1.68 4.23
N ASP A 146 7.40 2.21 3.47
CA ASP A 146 7.37 3.63 3.11
C ASP A 146 7.23 4.53 4.36
N GLN A 147 7.69 5.77 4.23
CA GLN A 147 7.68 6.72 5.35
C GLN A 147 6.26 7.21 5.62
N ALA A 148 6.01 7.56 6.89
CA ALA A 148 4.73 8.13 7.31
C ALA A 148 4.47 9.47 6.62
N ASP A 149 3.22 9.71 6.19
CA ASP A 149 2.80 11.02 5.73
C ASP A 149 2.90 12.05 6.87
N ALA A 150 3.26 13.30 6.54
CA ALA A 150 3.45 14.36 7.53
C ALA A 150 2.17 14.68 8.34
N ASP A 151 0.99 14.40 7.80
CA ASP A 151 -0.32 14.67 8.41
C ASP A 151 -0.94 13.46 9.12
N ILE A 152 -0.19 12.35 9.23
CA ILE A 152 -0.71 11.06 9.72
C ILE A 152 -1.35 11.15 11.10
N MET A 153 -0.79 11.98 11.99
CA MET A 153 -1.31 12.19 13.35
C MET A 153 -2.47 13.19 13.42
N ARG A 154 -2.71 13.97 12.35
CA ARG A 154 -3.82 14.92 12.25
C ARG A 154 -5.11 14.31 11.72
N ARG A 155 -5.04 13.12 11.17
CA ARG A 155 -6.19 12.39 10.61
C ARG A 155 -7.03 11.81 11.74
N LYS A 156 -8.36 11.81 11.53
CA LYS A 156 -9.29 11.13 12.45
C LYS A 156 -8.98 9.63 12.52
N PRO A 157 -9.26 9.00 13.67
CA PRO A 157 -9.18 7.54 13.78
C PRO A 157 -10.05 6.84 12.73
N ILE A 158 -9.57 5.72 12.22
CA ILE A 158 -10.32 4.89 11.29
C ILE A 158 -11.42 4.15 12.07
N ASN A 159 -12.62 4.10 11.54
CA ASN A 159 -13.70 3.35 12.15
C ASN A 159 -13.34 1.83 12.12
N PRO A 160 -13.27 1.14 13.27
CA PRO A 160 -12.89 -0.27 13.33
C PRO A 160 -13.88 -1.19 12.60
N ASN A 161 -15.12 -0.75 12.38
CA ASN A 161 -16.12 -1.49 11.63
C ASN A 161 -16.02 -1.26 10.10
N GLN A 162 -15.15 -0.36 9.67
CA GLN A 162 -14.94 -0.08 8.25
C GLN A 162 -13.93 -1.07 7.68
N GLY A 163 -14.38 -1.95 6.79
CA GLY A 163 -13.51 -2.86 6.04
C GLY A 163 -12.54 -2.12 5.12
N ILE A 164 -11.51 -2.82 4.64
CA ILE A 164 -10.52 -2.31 3.67
C ILE A 164 -11.22 -1.92 2.36
N PHE A 165 -12.18 -2.72 1.90
CA PHE A 165 -12.90 -2.54 0.65
C PHE A 165 -14.00 -1.47 0.78
N THR A 166 -13.58 -0.21 0.88
CA THR A 166 -14.51 0.91 0.81
C THR A 166 -14.87 1.21 -0.65
N ARG A 167 -16.03 1.86 -0.88
CA ARG A 167 -16.42 2.26 -2.23
C ARG A 167 -15.32 3.06 -2.95
N SER A 168 -14.69 3.98 -2.27
CA SER A 168 -13.58 4.76 -2.83
C SER A 168 -12.37 3.89 -3.18
N PHE A 169 -12.00 2.93 -2.32
CA PHE A 169 -10.92 1.99 -2.58
C PHE A 169 -11.22 1.13 -3.80
N THR A 170 -12.41 0.50 -3.84
CA THR A 170 -12.83 -0.36 -4.94
C THR A 170 -12.87 0.40 -6.27
N THR A 171 -13.41 1.63 -6.27
CA THR A 171 -13.43 2.48 -7.48
C THR A 171 -12.01 2.76 -7.99
N ARG A 172 -11.06 3.09 -7.10
CA ARG A 172 -9.66 3.34 -7.49
C ARG A 172 -9.00 2.10 -8.09
N VAL A 173 -9.15 0.95 -7.42
CA VAL A 173 -8.61 -0.32 -7.89
C VAL A 173 -9.18 -0.67 -9.27
N SER A 174 -10.50 -0.60 -9.44
CA SER A 174 -11.16 -0.93 -10.71
C SER A 174 -10.73 0.02 -11.84
N MET A 175 -10.62 1.33 -11.57
CA MET A 175 -10.15 2.30 -12.56
C MET A 175 -8.70 2.04 -12.96
N GLN A 176 -7.81 1.81 -11.99
CA GLN A 176 -6.41 1.50 -12.25
C GLN A 176 -6.25 0.21 -13.05
N ALA A 177 -6.99 -0.83 -12.70
CA ALA A 177 -7.01 -2.11 -13.40
C ALA A 177 -7.49 -1.95 -14.86
N LEU A 178 -8.56 -1.18 -15.09
CA LEU A 178 -9.06 -0.91 -16.44
C LEU A 178 -8.06 -0.13 -17.29
N ILE A 179 -7.44 0.92 -16.73
CA ILE A 179 -6.42 1.69 -17.43
C ILE A 179 -5.25 0.79 -17.83
N LEU A 180 -4.76 -0.05 -16.91
CA LEU A 180 -3.67 -0.98 -17.16
C LEU A 180 -4.07 -2.03 -18.21
N GLY A 181 -5.24 -2.65 -18.05
CA GLY A 181 -5.76 -3.63 -18.99
C GLY A 181 -5.92 -3.07 -20.40
N VAL A 182 -6.47 -1.86 -20.54
CA VAL A 182 -6.61 -1.19 -21.85
C VAL A 182 -5.24 -0.88 -22.45
N ALA A 183 -4.28 -0.36 -21.67
CA ALA A 183 -2.94 -0.04 -22.17
C ALA A 183 -2.21 -1.31 -22.67
N THR A 184 -2.33 -2.42 -21.96
CA THR A 184 -1.71 -3.70 -22.35
C THR A 184 -2.40 -4.32 -23.56
N ILE A 185 -3.73 -4.20 -23.69
CA ILE A 185 -4.46 -4.62 -24.90
C ILE A 185 -4.02 -3.80 -26.11
N VAL A 186 -3.89 -2.47 -25.97
CA VAL A 186 -3.39 -1.60 -27.03
C VAL A 186 -1.97 -2.00 -27.44
N ALA A 187 -1.10 -2.29 -26.49
CA ALA A 187 0.26 -2.77 -26.76
C ALA A 187 0.24 -4.08 -27.56
N TYR A 188 -0.61 -5.03 -27.16
CA TYR A 188 -0.80 -6.30 -27.85
C TYR A 188 -1.26 -6.08 -29.30
N LEU A 189 -2.29 -5.28 -29.54
CA LEU A 189 -2.83 -4.99 -30.85
C LEU A 189 -1.82 -4.28 -31.77
N ILE A 190 -0.98 -3.39 -31.23
CA ILE A 190 0.09 -2.74 -31.99
C ILE A 190 1.15 -3.77 -32.38
N GLY A 191 1.58 -4.61 -31.45
CA GLY A 191 2.58 -5.66 -31.68
C GLY A 191 2.13 -6.72 -32.68
N LEU A 192 0.82 -7.04 -32.72
CA LEU A 192 0.23 -7.97 -33.71
C LEU A 192 0.43 -7.54 -35.16
N LYS A 193 0.66 -6.25 -35.42
CA LYS A 193 0.97 -5.78 -36.78
C LYS A 193 2.31 -6.30 -37.31
N THR A 194 3.21 -6.68 -36.40
CA THR A 194 4.53 -7.23 -36.74
C THR A 194 4.53 -8.74 -36.63
N SER A 195 4.28 -9.28 -35.42
CA SER A 195 4.16 -10.72 -35.17
C SER A 195 3.50 -10.99 -33.82
N VAL A 196 3.04 -12.22 -33.60
CA VAL A 196 2.47 -12.66 -32.31
C VAL A 196 3.51 -12.58 -31.19
N ASP A 197 4.77 -12.95 -31.47
CA ASP A 197 5.84 -12.92 -30.48
C ASP A 197 6.26 -11.48 -30.14
N THR A 198 6.26 -10.57 -31.11
CA THR A 198 6.43 -9.13 -30.85
C THR A 198 5.27 -8.58 -30.01
N ALA A 199 4.03 -8.99 -30.27
CA ALA A 199 2.87 -8.60 -29.49
C ALA A 199 3.00 -9.03 -28.02
N ARG A 200 3.39 -10.28 -27.77
CA ARG A 200 3.68 -10.80 -26.42
C ARG A 200 4.76 -10.00 -25.72
N THR A 201 5.86 -9.73 -26.42
CA THR A 201 7.00 -8.99 -25.86
C THR A 201 6.63 -7.54 -25.52
N MET A 202 5.89 -6.86 -26.41
CA MET A 202 5.37 -5.51 -26.13
C MET A 202 4.42 -5.50 -24.94
N THR A 203 3.50 -6.46 -24.87
CA THR A 203 2.56 -6.60 -23.75
C THR A 203 3.29 -6.80 -22.43
N PHE A 204 4.28 -7.70 -22.41
CA PHE A 204 5.14 -7.96 -21.26
C PHE A 204 5.88 -6.69 -20.81
N ALA A 205 6.49 -5.94 -21.76
CA ALA A 205 7.19 -4.69 -21.47
C ALA A 205 6.25 -3.62 -20.88
N VAL A 206 5.09 -3.39 -21.54
CA VAL A 206 4.12 -2.40 -21.08
C VAL A 206 3.56 -2.77 -19.72
N MET A 207 3.28 -4.05 -19.46
CA MET A 207 2.78 -4.50 -18.16
C MET A 207 3.77 -4.14 -17.05
N ILE A 208 5.05 -4.53 -17.17
CA ILE A 208 6.06 -4.26 -16.14
C ILE A 208 6.34 -2.76 -15.98
N PHE A 209 6.52 -2.02 -17.09
CA PHE A 209 6.78 -0.58 -16.99
C PHE A 209 5.60 0.19 -16.41
N SER A 210 4.38 -0.24 -16.70
CA SER A 210 3.19 0.34 -16.08
C SER A 210 3.10 0.08 -14.59
N GLN A 211 3.60 -1.04 -14.10
CA GLN A 211 3.68 -1.30 -12.64
C GLN A 211 4.53 -0.25 -11.92
N PHE A 212 5.69 0.13 -12.50
CA PHE A 212 6.50 1.21 -11.92
C PHE A 212 5.77 2.53 -11.86
N THR A 213 5.04 2.87 -12.92
CA THR A 213 4.26 4.11 -12.95
C THR A 213 3.10 4.06 -11.95
N MET A 214 2.45 2.91 -11.77
CA MET A 214 1.38 2.71 -10.80
C MET A 214 1.86 2.80 -9.35
N ILE A 215 3.07 2.33 -9.02
CA ILE A 215 3.65 2.49 -7.68
C ILE A 215 3.67 3.97 -7.28
N PHE A 216 4.13 4.84 -8.18
CA PHE A 216 4.16 6.28 -7.92
C PHE A 216 2.76 6.85 -7.78
N SER A 217 1.80 6.39 -8.58
CA SER A 217 0.41 6.80 -8.48
C SER A 217 -0.22 6.38 -7.14
N VAL A 218 -0.01 5.16 -6.69
CA VAL A 218 -0.52 4.65 -5.41
C VAL A 218 0.14 5.36 -4.23
N ARG A 219 1.46 5.60 -4.29
CA ARG A 219 2.23 6.26 -3.25
C ARG A 219 1.80 7.72 -3.03
N SER A 220 1.53 8.45 -4.11
CA SER A 220 1.14 9.86 -4.08
C SER A 220 -0.35 10.03 -3.78
N GLY A 221 -0.77 9.89 -2.53
CA GLY A 221 -2.19 9.90 -2.15
C GLY A 221 -3.01 11.12 -2.64
N ARG A 222 -2.46 12.33 -2.61
CA ARG A 222 -3.13 13.58 -3.03
C ARG A 222 -2.35 14.45 -3.99
N LYS A 223 -1.02 14.40 -4.00
CA LYS A 223 -0.15 15.23 -4.86
C LYS A 223 1.01 14.41 -5.37
N PHE A 224 1.15 14.35 -6.68
CA PHE A 224 2.21 13.57 -7.36
C PHE A 224 3.63 14.01 -6.95
N PHE A 225 3.87 15.31 -6.84
CA PHE A 225 5.14 15.88 -6.37
C PHE A 225 5.03 16.30 -4.91
N THR A 226 5.10 15.35 -3.99
CA THR A 226 5.30 15.66 -2.58
C THR A 226 6.80 15.74 -2.27
N HIS A 227 7.16 16.54 -1.25
CA HIS A 227 8.55 16.78 -0.84
C HIS A 227 9.34 15.49 -0.52
N ASN A 228 8.67 14.33 -0.44
CA ASN A 228 9.25 13.05 -0.03
C ASN A 228 9.42 12.04 -1.18
N PHE A 229 9.43 12.48 -2.45
CA PHE A 229 9.52 11.57 -3.60
C PHE A 229 10.73 10.63 -3.53
N PHE A 230 11.89 11.12 -3.12
CA PHE A 230 13.14 10.36 -3.00
C PHE A 230 13.42 9.81 -1.60
N SER A 231 12.50 9.93 -0.64
CA SER A 231 12.76 9.57 0.76
C SER A 231 12.88 8.06 1.00
N ASN A 232 12.23 7.23 0.19
CA ASN A 232 12.28 5.79 0.32
C ASN A 232 13.38 5.19 -0.56
N LYS A 233 14.58 4.99 0.02
CA LYS A 233 15.73 4.38 -0.67
C LYS A 233 15.45 2.93 -1.09
N TRP A 234 14.70 2.19 -0.28
CA TRP A 234 14.33 0.80 -0.58
C TRP A 234 13.48 0.70 -1.83
N LEU A 235 12.54 1.63 -2.02
CA LEU A 235 11.70 1.67 -3.22
C LEU A 235 12.55 1.90 -4.48
N TRP A 236 13.49 2.85 -4.45
CA TRP A 236 14.36 3.12 -5.60
C TRP A 236 15.29 1.96 -5.91
N MET A 237 15.85 1.32 -4.87
CA MET A 237 16.68 0.14 -5.03
C MET A 237 15.89 -1.03 -5.64
N THR A 238 14.67 -1.25 -5.19
CA THR A 238 13.77 -2.28 -5.72
C THR A 238 13.39 -2.01 -7.17
N ILE A 239 13.03 -0.76 -7.51
CA ILE A 239 12.73 -0.37 -8.89
C ILE A 239 13.94 -0.61 -9.79
N ALA A 240 15.14 -0.19 -9.37
CA ALA A 240 16.36 -0.42 -10.13
C ALA A 240 16.66 -1.91 -10.34
N LEU A 241 16.45 -2.72 -9.29
CA LEU A 241 16.61 -4.18 -9.38
C LEU A 241 15.62 -4.80 -10.38
N VAL A 242 14.33 -4.44 -10.28
CA VAL A 242 13.30 -5.00 -11.17
C VAL A 242 13.52 -4.55 -12.62
N ILE A 243 13.91 -3.29 -12.85
CA ILE A 243 14.29 -2.79 -14.18
C ILE A 243 15.50 -3.59 -14.70
N GLY A 244 16.52 -3.78 -13.88
CA GLY A 244 17.73 -4.54 -14.27
C GLY A 244 17.39 -5.99 -14.65
N LEU A 245 16.57 -6.67 -13.84
CA LEU A 245 16.11 -8.04 -14.13
C LEU A 245 15.25 -8.08 -15.40
N THR A 246 14.36 -7.12 -15.60
CA THR A 246 13.50 -7.03 -16.79
C THR A 246 14.35 -6.81 -18.05
N LEU A 247 15.29 -5.87 -18.00
CA LEU A 247 16.21 -5.64 -19.12
C LEU A 247 17.09 -6.86 -19.40
N MET A 248 17.55 -7.57 -18.37
CA MET A 248 18.26 -8.84 -18.53
C MET A 248 17.40 -9.86 -19.28
N VAL A 249 16.14 -10.04 -18.90
CA VAL A 249 15.22 -10.97 -19.58
C VAL A 249 14.93 -10.54 -21.01
N MET A 250 14.81 -9.24 -21.28
CA MET A 250 14.45 -8.72 -22.61
C MET A 250 15.63 -8.55 -23.57
N LEU A 251 16.88 -8.41 -23.08
CA LEU A 251 18.04 -8.12 -23.93
C LEU A 251 19.00 -9.30 -24.07
N VAL A 252 19.06 -10.23 -23.10
CA VAL A 252 19.96 -11.39 -23.17
C VAL A 252 19.32 -12.51 -24.00
N PRO A 253 19.95 -12.97 -25.10
CA PRO A 253 19.34 -13.94 -26.02
C PRO A 253 18.92 -15.26 -25.35
N SER A 254 19.72 -15.77 -24.40
CA SER A 254 19.38 -17.00 -23.66
C SER A 254 18.13 -16.82 -22.79
N MET A 255 17.93 -15.62 -22.22
CA MET A 255 16.73 -15.31 -21.43
C MET A 255 15.52 -15.06 -22.35
N GLN A 256 15.71 -14.39 -23.48
CA GLN A 256 14.66 -14.22 -24.48
C GLN A 256 14.09 -15.56 -24.94
N SER A 257 14.95 -16.53 -25.24
CA SER A 257 14.51 -17.87 -25.65
C SER A 257 13.75 -18.61 -24.54
N LEU A 258 14.19 -18.47 -23.27
CA LEU A 258 13.52 -19.07 -22.12
C LEU A 258 12.13 -18.48 -21.87
N PHE A 259 12.00 -17.16 -22.01
CA PHE A 259 10.74 -16.43 -21.79
C PHE A 259 9.89 -16.29 -23.06
N HIS A 260 10.33 -16.87 -24.19
CA HIS A 260 9.69 -16.72 -25.50
C HIS A 260 9.45 -15.25 -25.88
N LEU A 261 10.47 -14.42 -25.70
CA LEU A 261 10.48 -13.01 -26.07
C LEU A 261 11.30 -12.80 -27.34
N THR A 262 10.98 -11.74 -28.07
CA THR A 262 11.71 -11.30 -29.25
C THR A 262 12.36 -9.94 -29.02
N ALA A 263 13.44 -9.66 -29.76
CA ALA A 263 14.06 -8.34 -29.70
C ALA A 263 13.10 -7.30 -30.27
N LEU A 264 12.80 -6.28 -29.48
CA LEU A 264 11.96 -5.15 -29.90
C LEU A 264 12.78 -4.13 -30.71
N ALA A 265 12.17 -3.57 -31.75
CA ALA A 265 12.72 -2.44 -32.48
C ALA A 265 12.66 -1.15 -31.62
N ALA A 266 13.49 -0.15 -31.96
CA ALA A 266 13.58 1.09 -31.19
C ALA A 266 12.24 1.83 -31.09
N ASN A 267 11.43 1.82 -32.14
CA ASN A 267 10.09 2.43 -32.15
C ASN A 267 9.12 1.68 -31.21
N GLU A 268 9.23 0.37 -31.07
CA GLU A 268 8.42 -0.47 -30.17
C GLU A 268 8.76 -0.19 -28.69
N TRP A 269 10.04 0.03 -28.40
CA TRP A 269 10.48 0.48 -27.08
C TRP A 269 9.88 1.83 -26.69
N TRP A 270 9.91 2.81 -27.60
CA TRP A 270 9.33 4.13 -27.35
C TRP A 270 7.81 4.06 -27.17
N LEU A 271 7.13 3.21 -27.93
CA LEU A 271 5.71 2.95 -27.75
C LEU A 271 5.40 2.32 -26.40
N ALA A 272 6.17 1.32 -25.98
CA ALA A 272 6.00 0.68 -24.68
C ALA A 272 6.18 1.66 -23.51
N ILE A 273 7.22 2.48 -23.56
CA ILE A 273 7.46 3.54 -22.57
C ILE A 273 6.33 4.58 -22.60
N GLY A 274 5.92 5.02 -23.79
CA GLY A 274 4.85 6.00 -23.97
C GLY A 274 3.50 5.52 -23.41
N LEU A 275 3.14 4.26 -23.67
CA LEU A 275 1.92 3.65 -23.13
C LEU A 275 1.98 3.55 -21.60
N SER A 276 3.12 3.16 -21.04
CA SER A 276 3.31 3.06 -19.59
C SER A 276 3.23 4.43 -18.89
N LEU A 277 3.78 5.48 -19.51
CA LEU A 277 3.60 6.85 -19.03
C LEU A 277 2.16 7.32 -19.18
N GLY A 278 1.46 6.89 -20.23
CA GLY A 278 0.02 7.12 -20.41
C GLY A 278 -0.80 6.53 -19.26
N VAL A 279 -0.46 5.34 -18.78
CA VAL A 279 -1.09 4.72 -17.58
C VAL A 279 -0.93 5.63 -16.36
N LEU A 280 0.26 6.20 -16.14
CA LEU A 280 0.50 7.15 -15.04
C LEU A 280 -0.39 8.39 -15.16
N LEU A 281 -0.36 9.04 -16.32
CA LEU A 281 -1.11 10.27 -16.56
C LEU A 281 -2.63 10.06 -16.39
N LEU A 282 -3.17 8.99 -16.96
CA LEU A 282 -4.57 8.64 -16.81
C LEU A 282 -4.94 8.31 -15.37
N SER A 283 -4.10 7.55 -14.68
CA SER A 283 -4.30 7.23 -13.27
C SER A 283 -4.33 8.47 -12.39
N GLU A 284 -3.47 9.46 -12.65
CA GLU A 284 -3.45 10.74 -11.90
C GLU A 284 -4.65 11.62 -12.24
N LEU A 285 -5.02 11.73 -13.52
CA LEU A 285 -6.15 12.54 -13.96
C LEU A 285 -7.49 12.02 -13.42
N LEU A 286 -7.63 10.71 -13.26
CA LEU A 286 -8.86 10.09 -12.78
C LEU A 286 -8.95 9.95 -11.26
N LYS A 287 -7.88 10.20 -10.51
CA LYS A 287 -7.90 10.21 -9.04
C LYS A 287 -9.00 11.09 -8.41
N PRO A 288 -9.31 12.29 -8.90
CA PRO A 288 -10.37 13.12 -8.32
C PRO A 288 -11.76 12.49 -8.40
N LEU A 289 -12.01 11.64 -9.41
CA LEU A 289 -13.29 10.97 -9.63
C LEU A 289 -13.53 9.79 -8.67
N SER A 290 -12.49 9.33 -8.01
CA SER A 290 -12.54 8.18 -7.08
C SER A 290 -12.71 8.58 -5.59
N LYS A 291 -13.08 9.84 -5.31
CA LYS A 291 -13.31 10.34 -3.94
C LYS A 291 -14.69 10.02 -3.40
#